data_e904e9b6448350013bf278c6a9cacd08
#
_entry.id   e904e9b6448350013bf278c6a9cacd08
#
_cell.length_a   1.000
_cell.length_b   1.000
_cell.length_c   1.000
_cell.angle_alpha   90.00
_cell.angle_beta   90.00
_cell.angle_gamma   90.00
#
_symmetry.space_group_name_H-M   'P 1'
#
loop_
_entity.id
_entity.type
_entity.pdbx_description
1 polymer ?
#
loop_
_entity_poly.entity_id
_entity_poly.type
_entity_poly.pdbx_seq_one_letter_code
_entity_poly.pdbx_strand_id
1 'polypeptide(L)'
;MASIITAHDLNLWYGDFKALKGISLDVGEREITALIGPSGCGKSTFLKTLNRMNDLVPNVRIEGDVRLRGEDIFSKEMQLTDLRRRVGMVFQKANPFPMSIYDNITYGPKLHGVRNKAELDELVESSLRGAALWDEVKDRLKKSAL
;
A
#
# COMPACT_ATOMS: atom_id res chain seq x y z
N MET A 1 -20.03 -4.67 11.68
CA MET A 1 -19.49 -4.75 10.30
C MET A 1 -18.23 -5.59 10.33
N ALA A 2 -17.91 -6.28 9.24
CA ALA A 2 -16.69 -7.09 9.22
C ALA A 2 -15.46 -6.19 9.05
N SER A 3 -14.44 -6.39 9.87
CA SER A 3 -13.16 -5.70 9.75
C SER A 3 -12.33 -6.34 8.64
N ILE A 4 -11.80 -5.52 7.73
CA ILE A 4 -10.89 -5.99 6.67
C ILE A 4 -9.45 -6.09 7.19
N ILE A 5 -9.07 -5.15 8.06
CA ILE A 5 -7.77 -5.16 8.76
C ILE A 5 -8.05 -5.08 10.25
N THR A 6 -7.37 -5.90 11.03
CA THR A 6 -7.36 -5.84 12.49
C THR A 6 -5.93 -5.76 12.98
N ALA A 7 -5.66 -4.87 13.92
CA ALA A 7 -4.39 -4.78 14.63
C ALA A 7 -4.65 -4.88 16.14
N HIS A 8 -3.94 -5.73 16.84
CA HIS A 8 -4.05 -5.93 18.27
C HIS A 8 -2.69 -5.86 18.95
N ASP A 9 -2.56 -4.98 19.93
CA ASP A 9 -1.34 -4.75 20.70
C ASP A 9 -0.08 -4.61 19.83
N LEU A 10 -0.21 -3.87 18.71
CA LEU A 10 0.87 -3.67 17.78
C LEU A 10 1.93 -2.76 18.37
N ASN A 11 3.13 -3.29 18.47
CA ASN A 11 4.32 -2.60 18.95
C ASN A 11 5.39 -2.64 17.85
N LEU A 12 6.11 -1.53 17.65
CA LEU A 12 7.18 -1.47 16.66
C LEU A 12 8.33 -0.62 17.17
N TRP A 13 9.54 -1.12 16.93
CA TRP A 13 10.79 -0.42 17.27
C TRP A 13 11.65 -0.25 16.02
N TYR A 14 12.29 0.89 15.93
CA TYR A 14 13.43 1.15 15.05
C TYR A 14 14.70 1.19 15.92
N GLY A 15 15.48 0.11 15.94
CA GLY A 15 16.53 -0.06 16.95
C GLY A 15 15.93 0.01 18.37
N ASP A 16 16.41 0.93 19.19
CA ASP A 16 15.93 1.14 20.56
C ASP A 16 14.71 2.06 20.67
N PHE A 17 14.34 2.74 19.58
CA PHE A 17 13.21 3.68 19.57
C PHE A 17 11.89 2.97 19.34
N LYS A 18 11.02 2.96 20.35
CA LYS A 18 9.66 2.41 20.27
C LYS A 18 8.73 3.40 19.58
N ALA A 19 8.44 3.17 18.30
CA ALA A 19 7.61 4.03 17.45
C ALA A 19 6.10 3.76 17.58
N LEU A 20 5.70 2.49 17.78
CA LEU A 20 4.32 2.10 18.06
C LEU A 20 4.24 1.44 19.43
N LYS A 21 3.22 1.78 20.21
CA LYS A 21 3.10 1.41 21.61
C LYS A 21 1.70 0.83 21.88
N GLY A 22 1.55 -0.48 21.66
CA GLY A 22 0.31 -1.20 21.94
C GLY A 22 -0.89 -0.68 21.12
N ILE A 23 -0.73 -0.51 19.83
CA ILE A 23 -1.79 0.01 18.97
C ILE A 23 -2.79 -1.10 18.68
N SER A 24 -4.06 -0.85 19.02
CA SER A 24 -5.17 -1.72 18.63
C SER A 24 -6.18 -0.90 17.83
N LEU A 25 -6.44 -1.32 16.61
CA LEU A 25 -7.30 -0.62 15.65
C LEU A 25 -7.89 -1.61 14.65
N ASP A 26 -9.18 -1.50 14.41
CA ASP A 26 -9.87 -2.23 13.36
C ASP A 26 -10.28 -1.28 12.24
N VAL A 27 -10.09 -1.72 11.00
CA VAL A 27 -10.52 -1.00 9.79
C VAL A 27 -11.65 -1.77 9.16
N GLY A 28 -12.81 -1.13 9.01
CA GLY A 28 -14.00 -1.71 8.39
C GLY A 28 -13.85 -1.91 6.88
N GLU A 29 -14.58 -2.88 6.35
CA GLU A 29 -14.63 -3.09 4.90
C GLU A 29 -15.44 -1.97 4.23
N ARG A 30 -14.91 -1.42 3.12
CA ARG A 30 -15.51 -0.33 2.33
C ARG A 30 -15.69 0.98 3.11
N GLU A 31 -14.84 1.22 4.07
CA GLU A 31 -14.84 2.43 4.88
C GLU A 31 -13.56 3.25 4.66
N ILE A 32 -13.68 4.54 4.93
CA ILE A 32 -12.52 5.45 4.99
C ILE A 32 -12.19 5.68 6.45
N THR A 33 -11.05 5.17 6.89
CA THR A 33 -10.54 5.39 8.23
C THR A 33 -9.44 6.44 8.20
N ALA A 34 -9.59 7.54 8.92
CA ALA A 34 -8.60 8.60 9.03
C ALA A 34 -7.78 8.49 10.32
N LEU A 35 -6.46 8.50 10.21
CA LEU A 35 -5.55 8.58 11.35
C LEU A 35 -5.15 10.04 11.57
N ILE A 36 -5.55 10.60 12.72
CA ILE A 36 -5.27 12.00 13.09
C ILE A 36 -4.34 12.01 14.29
N GLY A 37 -3.40 12.94 14.30
CA GLY A 37 -2.47 13.14 15.41
C GLY A 37 -1.27 13.99 15.00
N PRO A 38 -0.46 14.43 15.97
CA PRO A 38 0.69 15.28 15.73
C PRO A 38 1.75 14.61 14.84
N SER A 39 2.66 15.42 14.29
CA SER A 39 3.80 14.90 13.54
C SER A 39 4.66 13.98 14.43
N GLY A 40 5.12 12.87 13.87
CA GLY A 40 5.98 11.91 14.59
C GLY A 40 5.26 10.94 15.53
N CYS A 41 3.93 10.99 15.67
CA CYS A 41 3.20 10.06 16.56
C CYS A 41 3.01 8.62 16.02
N GLY A 42 3.61 8.28 14.87
CA GLY A 42 3.61 6.91 14.36
C GLY A 42 2.56 6.59 13.27
N LYS A 43 1.74 7.55 12.79
CA LYS A 43 0.71 7.30 11.75
C LYS A 43 1.28 6.62 10.50
N SER A 44 2.36 7.17 9.93
CA SER A 44 3.01 6.62 8.75
C SER A 44 3.68 5.27 9.04
N THR A 45 4.20 5.08 10.25
CA THR A 45 4.76 3.80 10.71
C THR A 45 3.67 2.74 10.76
N PHE A 46 2.51 3.05 11.33
CA PHE A 46 1.35 2.16 11.35
C PHE A 46 0.92 1.78 9.92
N LEU A 47 0.69 2.77 9.04
CA LEU A 47 0.30 2.51 7.64
C LEU A 47 1.30 1.62 6.90
N LYS A 48 2.61 1.87 7.06
CA LYS A 48 3.67 1.06 6.46
C LYS A 48 3.75 -0.37 7.04
N THR A 49 3.26 -0.59 8.23
CA THR A 49 3.18 -1.93 8.83
C THR A 49 2.14 -2.79 8.11
N LEU A 50 1.01 -2.22 7.68
CA LEU A 50 -0.10 -2.96 7.08
C LEU A 50 0.26 -3.67 5.77
N ASN A 51 1.26 -3.20 5.03
CA ASN A 51 1.80 -3.84 3.83
C ASN A 51 3.27 -4.29 3.98
N ARG A 52 3.75 -4.33 5.23
CA ARG A 52 5.10 -4.76 5.59
C ARG A 52 6.23 -3.97 4.90
N MET A 53 5.99 -2.68 4.59
CA MET A 53 7.05 -1.80 4.08
C MET A 53 8.11 -1.48 5.15
N ASN A 54 7.77 -1.60 6.43
CA ASN A 54 8.74 -1.44 7.53
C ASN A 54 9.79 -2.54 7.57
N ASP A 55 9.55 -3.71 6.97
CA ASP A 55 10.53 -4.80 6.86
C ASP A 55 11.80 -4.37 6.08
N LEU A 56 11.70 -3.31 5.28
CA LEU A 56 12.83 -2.75 4.53
C LEU A 56 13.74 -1.85 5.38
N VAL A 57 13.32 -1.53 6.60
CA VAL A 57 14.11 -0.69 7.51
C VAL A 57 15.02 -1.57 8.34
N PRO A 58 16.35 -1.31 8.37
CA PRO A 58 17.26 -2.06 9.21
C PRO A 58 16.89 -1.98 10.69
N ASN A 59 17.09 -3.09 11.42
CA ASN A 59 16.85 -3.19 12.86
C ASN A 59 15.39 -2.86 13.28
N VAL A 60 14.41 -3.12 12.41
CA VAL A 60 13.01 -3.05 12.79
C VAL A 60 12.62 -4.30 13.58
N ARG A 61 11.89 -4.10 14.68
CA ARG A 61 11.27 -5.17 15.46
C ARG A 61 9.78 -4.88 15.58
N ILE A 62 8.95 -5.86 15.29
CA ILE A 62 7.49 -5.75 15.33
C ILE A 62 6.95 -6.87 16.21
N GLU A 63 6.03 -6.53 17.11
CA GLU A 63 5.32 -7.45 17.99
C GLU A 63 3.82 -7.09 17.98
N GLY A 64 2.98 -8.07 18.23
CA GLY A 64 1.52 -7.93 18.17
C GLY A 64 0.93 -8.71 17.02
N ASP A 65 -0.39 -8.62 16.85
CA ASP A 65 -1.15 -9.33 15.81
C ASP A 65 -1.72 -8.33 14.80
N VAL A 66 -1.46 -8.56 13.52
CA VAL A 66 -2.07 -7.78 12.43
C VAL A 66 -2.60 -8.73 11.37
N ARG A 67 -3.89 -8.61 11.07
CA ARG A 67 -4.56 -9.50 10.12
C ARG A 67 -5.21 -8.73 8.98
N LEU A 68 -5.12 -9.32 7.80
CA LEU A 68 -5.85 -8.91 6.61
C LEU A 68 -6.89 -9.99 6.30
N ARG A 69 -8.18 -9.67 6.42
CA ARG A 69 -9.29 -10.64 6.26
C ARG A 69 -9.10 -11.92 7.09
N GLY A 70 -8.60 -11.76 8.33
CA GLY A 70 -8.34 -12.85 9.25
C GLY A 70 -7.00 -13.57 9.05
N GLU A 71 -6.28 -13.33 7.97
CA GLU A 71 -4.96 -13.90 7.71
C GLU A 71 -3.86 -13.07 8.39
N ASP A 72 -3.02 -13.70 9.21
CA ASP A 72 -1.88 -13.02 9.84
C ASP A 72 -0.86 -12.59 8.76
N ILE A 73 -0.63 -11.27 8.67
CA ILE A 73 0.29 -10.71 7.67
C ILE A 73 1.76 -11.03 7.94
N PHE A 74 2.10 -11.49 9.14
CA PHE A 74 3.47 -11.88 9.53
C PHE A 74 3.68 -13.40 9.51
N SER A 75 2.66 -14.18 9.15
CA SER A 75 2.80 -15.62 9.03
C SER A 75 3.83 -15.99 7.95
N LYS A 76 4.43 -17.18 8.09
CA LYS A 76 5.40 -17.70 7.10
C LYS A 76 4.75 -18.03 5.76
N GLU A 77 3.45 -18.28 5.76
CA GLU A 77 2.65 -18.61 4.57
C GLU A 77 2.31 -17.35 3.75
N MET A 78 2.36 -16.15 4.38
CA MET A 78 2.01 -14.91 3.72
C MET A 78 3.09 -14.50 2.70
N GLN A 79 2.74 -14.52 1.44
CA GLN A 79 3.61 -14.04 0.36
C GLN A 79 3.58 -12.50 0.31
N LEU A 80 4.74 -11.85 0.47
CA LEU A 80 4.85 -10.38 0.48
C LEU A 80 4.32 -9.72 -0.78
N THR A 81 4.55 -10.34 -1.93
CA THR A 81 4.06 -9.85 -3.22
C THR A 81 2.54 -9.88 -3.30
N ASP A 82 1.91 -10.91 -2.75
CA ASP A 82 0.45 -11.00 -2.68
C ASP A 82 -0.13 -9.99 -1.68
N LEU A 83 0.46 -9.89 -0.49
CA LEU A 83 0.06 -8.87 0.50
C LEU A 83 0.10 -7.46 -0.10
N ARG A 84 1.21 -7.08 -0.76
CA ARG A 84 1.38 -5.74 -1.35
C ARG A 84 0.50 -5.49 -2.57
N ARG A 85 0.05 -6.54 -3.26
CA ARG A 85 -0.97 -6.45 -4.29
C ARG A 85 -2.35 -6.14 -3.70
N ARG A 86 -2.67 -6.72 -2.54
CA ARG A 86 -3.94 -6.56 -1.81
C ARG A 86 -3.99 -5.26 -1.00
N VAL A 87 -2.84 -4.78 -0.51
CA VAL A 87 -2.71 -3.56 0.32
C VAL A 87 -1.76 -2.59 -0.38
N GLY A 88 -2.30 -1.81 -1.30
CA GLY A 88 -1.56 -0.75 -2.00
C GLY A 88 -1.23 0.43 -1.07
N MET A 89 -0.24 1.22 -1.45
CA MET A 89 0.16 2.43 -0.73
C MET A 89 0.36 3.60 -1.68
N VAL A 90 -0.20 4.75 -1.33
CA VAL A 90 0.08 6.03 -1.99
C VAL A 90 1.02 6.83 -1.08
N PHE A 91 2.19 7.19 -1.60
CA PHE A 91 3.19 7.94 -0.85
C PHE A 91 2.91 9.44 -0.91
N GLN A 92 3.34 10.17 0.12
CA GLN A 92 3.22 11.63 0.18
C GLN A 92 3.93 12.34 -0.98
N LYS A 93 5.11 11.83 -1.39
CA LYS A 93 5.81 12.30 -2.58
C LYS A 93 5.55 11.33 -3.72
N ALA A 94 5.17 11.86 -4.88
CA ALA A 94 5.11 11.06 -6.09
C ALA A 94 6.48 10.42 -6.36
N ASN A 95 6.47 9.13 -6.67
CA ASN A 95 7.70 8.37 -6.92
C ASN A 95 7.50 7.46 -8.15
N PRO A 96 7.19 8.03 -9.32
CA PRO A 96 7.05 7.24 -10.53
C PRO A 96 8.41 6.73 -11.00
N PHE A 97 8.40 5.60 -11.69
CA PHE A 97 9.58 5.12 -12.41
C PHE A 97 9.91 6.04 -13.59
N PRO A 98 11.17 6.13 -14.02
CA PRO A 98 11.60 6.92 -15.17
C PRO A 98 11.17 6.27 -16.50
N MET A 99 9.87 6.16 -16.68
CA MET A 99 9.20 5.61 -17.86
C MET A 99 7.92 6.38 -18.15
N SER A 100 7.17 6.00 -19.17
CA SER A 100 5.92 6.68 -19.53
C SER A 100 4.85 6.55 -18.45
N ILE A 101 3.82 7.42 -18.48
CA ILE A 101 2.64 7.30 -17.62
C ILE A 101 2.00 5.92 -17.81
N TYR A 102 1.81 5.50 -19.06
CA TYR A 102 1.25 4.19 -19.42
C TYR A 102 2.07 3.04 -18.82
N ASP A 103 3.40 3.07 -18.98
CA ASP A 103 4.25 2.00 -18.46
C ASP A 103 4.30 1.95 -16.95
N ASN A 104 4.24 3.09 -16.26
CA ASN A 104 4.12 3.11 -14.79
C ASN A 104 2.85 2.39 -14.31
N ILE A 105 1.70 2.65 -14.95
CA ILE A 105 0.43 2.05 -14.56
C ILE A 105 0.41 0.56 -14.91
N THR A 106 0.94 0.17 -16.07
CA THR A 106 0.92 -1.22 -16.53
C THR A 106 2.05 -2.08 -15.95
N TYR A 107 3.02 -1.48 -15.26
CA TYR A 107 4.18 -2.19 -14.72
C TYR A 107 3.78 -3.35 -13.79
N GLY A 108 2.98 -3.06 -12.77
CA GLY A 108 2.50 -4.08 -11.83
C GLY A 108 1.69 -5.20 -12.51
N PRO A 109 0.64 -4.89 -13.27
CA PRO A 109 -0.13 -5.87 -14.03
C PRO A 109 0.73 -6.76 -14.94
N LYS A 110 1.68 -6.17 -15.67
CA LYS A 110 2.62 -6.94 -16.51
C LYS A 110 3.47 -7.91 -15.69
N LEU A 111 3.95 -7.51 -14.52
CA LEU A 111 4.69 -8.41 -13.60
C LEU A 111 3.81 -9.57 -13.12
N HIS A 112 2.52 -9.35 -12.96
CA HIS A 112 1.53 -10.36 -12.57
C HIS A 112 0.97 -11.16 -13.77
N GLY A 113 1.57 -11.04 -14.96
CA GLY A 113 1.27 -11.87 -16.10
C GLY A 113 0.22 -11.33 -17.07
N VAL A 114 -0.32 -10.13 -16.86
CA VAL A 114 -1.24 -9.49 -17.83
C VAL A 114 -0.44 -9.05 -19.07
N ARG A 115 -0.74 -9.67 -20.23
CA ARG A 115 -0.04 -9.41 -21.49
C ARG A 115 -0.93 -8.89 -22.59
N ASN A 116 -2.24 -9.03 -22.44
CA ASN A 116 -3.21 -8.58 -23.43
C ASN A 116 -3.22 -7.04 -23.46
N LYS A 117 -2.96 -6.48 -24.66
CA LYS A 117 -2.89 -5.03 -24.83
C LYS A 117 -4.22 -4.33 -24.56
N ALA A 118 -5.32 -4.91 -25.01
CA ALA A 118 -6.65 -4.33 -24.81
C ALA A 118 -7.02 -4.30 -23.31
N GLU A 119 -6.69 -5.34 -22.56
CA GLU A 119 -6.88 -5.42 -21.11
C GLU A 119 -6.02 -4.38 -20.39
N LEU A 120 -4.77 -4.18 -20.82
CA LEU A 120 -3.88 -3.14 -20.26
C LEU A 120 -4.40 -1.73 -20.57
N ASP A 121 -4.89 -1.49 -21.78
CA ASP A 121 -5.44 -0.19 -22.18
C ASP A 121 -6.70 0.15 -21.34
N GLU A 122 -7.60 -0.81 -21.14
CA GLU A 122 -8.79 -0.66 -20.30
C GLU A 122 -8.41 -0.40 -18.83
N LEU A 123 -7.41 -1.13 -18.32
CA LEU A 123 -6.91 -0.96 -16.96
C LEU A 123 -6.32 0.44 -16.74
N VAL A 124 -5.55 0.95 -17.72
CA VAL A 124 -4.98 2.31 -17.65
C VAL A 124 -6.09 3.35 -17.63
N GLU A 125 -7.08 3.25 -18.52
CA GLU A 125 -8.19 4.19 -18.56
C GLU A 125 -9.02 4.14 -17.26
N SER A 126 -9.42 2.96 -16.81
CA SER A 126 -10.23 2.80 -15.60
C SER A 126 -9.50 3.29 -14.35
N SER A 127 -8.20 3.02 -14.23
CA SER A 127 -7.38 3.48 -13.09
C SER A 127 -7.26 5.01 -13.07
N LEU A 128 -7.01 5.64 -14.22
CA LEU A 128 -6.89 7.10 -14.33
C LEU A 128 -8.24 7.79 -14.13
N ARG A 129 -9.34 7.19 -14.59
CA ARG A 129 -10.68 7.70 -14.31
C ARG A 129 -11.02 7.60 -12.82
N GLY A 130 -10.70 6.46 -12.17
CA GLY A 130 -10.87 6.29 -10.74
C GLY A 130 -10.06 7.28 -9.89
N ALA A 131 -8.89 7.71 -10.40
CA ALA A 131 -8.05 8.74 -9.77
C ALA A 131 -8.43 10.17 -10.17
N ALA A 132 -9.47 10.38 -11.01
CA ALA A 132 -9.88 11.67 -11.60
C ALA A 132 -8.76 12.37 -12.40
N LEU A 133 -7.84 11.60 -13.01
CA LEU A 133 -6.71 12.10 -13.78
C LEU A 133 -6.84 11.88 -15.30
N TRP A 134 -7.83 11.11 -15.75
CA TRP A 134 -7.96 10.72 -17.15
C TRP A 134 -7.94 11.91 -18.10
N ASP A 135 -8.79 12.90 -17.88
CA ASP A 135 -8.91 14.06 -18.78
C ASP A 135 -7.65 14.94 -18.82
N GLU A 136 -6.85 14.88 -17.77
CA GLU A 136 -5.58 15.61 -17.71
C GLU A 136 -4.46 14.93 -18.50
N VAL A 137 -4.43 13.59 -18.54
CA VAL A 137 -3.26 12.85 -19.05
C VAL A 137 -3.52 12.00 -20.29
N LYS A 138 -4.77 11.80 -20.71
CA LYS A 138 -5.16 10.90 -21.82
C LYS A 138 -4.38 11.12 -23.12
N ASP A 139 -4.05 12.38 -23.43
CA ASP A 139 -3.34 12.74 -24.68
C ASP A 139 -1.81 12.64 -24.53
N ARG A 140 -1.30 12.27 -23.36
CA ARG A 140 0.14 12.20 -23.08
C ARG A 140 0.58 10.94 -22.33
N LEU A 141 -0.19 9.86 -22.44
CA LEU A 141 0.11 8.59 -21.76
C LEU A 141 1.49 8.02 -22.07
N LYS A 142 2.03 8.31 -23.26
CA LYS A 142 3.35 7.85 -23.68
C LYS A 142 4.49 8.81 -23.28
N LYS A 143 4.17 9.97 -22.69
CA LYS A 143 5.19 10.90 -22.18
C LYS A 143 5.72 10.41 -20.83
N SER A 144 6.92 10.90 -20.46
CA SER A 144 7.51 10.63 -19.16
C SER A 144 6.54 10.98 -18.01
N ALA A 145 6.54 10.16 -16.98
CA ALA A 145 5.80 10.42 -15.75
C ALA A 145 6.57 11.30 -14.76
N LEU A 146 7.83 11.65 -15.08
CA LEU A 146 8.67 12.57 -14.31
C LEU A 146 8.40 14.02 -14.71
#